data_2273df75c479f3b0f3280a6e6f8cb4d1
#
_entry.id   2273df75c479f3b0f3280a6e6f8cb4d1
#
_cell.length_a   1.000
_cell.length_b   1.000
_cell.length_c   1.000
_cell.angle_alpha   90.00
_cell.angle_beta   90.00
_cell.angle_gamma   90.00
#
_symmetry.space_group_name_H-M   'P 1'
#
loop_
_entity.id
_entity.type
_entity.pdbx_description
1 polymer ?
#
loop_
_entity_poly.entity_id
_entity_poly.type
_entity_poly.pdbx_seq_one_letter_code
_entity_poly.pdbx_strand_id
1 'polypeptide(L)'
;MKILVANIGSTSFKYRLYEMESGSVLSRGLVERIGQLGGCPDYESAIGRCVGGLDGLAGLSAVAFKAVHAGPLSGTRLVDDELLRAMEEFTFLAPAHNPPYIAAMRAFQKQLPGLPLVALLETAFYDSLEESAITYPVPYQWKEELGVRRYGFHGASHRAASERAQELLGRRDLRHISCHLGGSSSIAAIRAGVAVDTSFGISTQSGIPHSNRAGDVDAFAALYVMKRLSLSVDAMANILATQSGLAGLSGGSGDMRDLHAAANSGDRRARLALDVFVRAVRHYIGAFLVDLGGLDALTFSGGIGENDAAIRAAVCRGLEPFGIQLDGAANLAAHAEGRISAAASPAVIYVLPADEERIVARAAASFLSNCFTAGQSGAGLQACPVNSSLGDLSY
;
A
#
# COMPACT_ATOMS: atom_id res chain seq x y z
N MET A 1 -13.57 20.86 -8.55
CA MET A 1 -13.53 20.27 -7.17
C MET A 1 -12.09 20.17 -6.72
N LYS A 2 -11.72 20.70 -5.54
CA LYS A 2 -10.35 20.59 -5.00
C LYS A 2 -10.28 19.59 -3.86
N ILE A 3 -9.36 18.64 -3.92
CA ILE A 3 -9.14 17.60 -2.92
C ILE A 3 -7.70 17.69 -2.39
N LEU A 4 -7.56 17.85 -1.08
CA LEU A 4 -6.27 17.76 -0.40
C LEU A 4 -6.04 16.31 0.03
N VAL A 5 -5.06 15.63 -0.57
CA VAL A 5 -4.68 14.28 -0.14
C VAL A 5 -3.60 14.36 0.93
N ALA A 6 -3.88 13.76 2.09
CA ALA A 6 -2.99 13.66 3.24
C ALA A 6 -2.40 12.24 3.32
N ASN A 7 -1.10 12.11 3.08
CA ASN A 7 -0.37 10.86 3.21
C ASN A 7 0.51 10.92 4.47
N ILE A 8 0.11 10.12 5.48
CA ILE A 8 0.66 10.15 6.83
C ILE A 8 1.66 9.01 7.00
N GLY A 9 2.91 9.35 7.26
CA GLY A 9 3.93 8.40 7.71
C GLY A 9 4.03 8.38 9.22
N SER A 10 4.87 7.53 9.80
CA SER A 10 5.07 7.46 11.27
C SER A 10 5.67 8.74 11.87
N THR A 11 6.45 9.48 11.08
CA THR A 11 7.14 10.72 11.49
C THR A 11 7.13 11.77 10.39
N SER A 12 6.24 11.64 9.42
CA SER A 12 6.16 12.55 8.27
C SER A 12 4.72 12.73 7.80
N PHE A 13 4.47 13.87 7.20
CA PHE A 13 3.21 14.22 6.59
C PHE A 13 3.49 14.82 5.21
N LYS A 14 3.08 14.10 4.16
CA LYS A 14 3.08 14.58 2.78
C LYS A 14 1.67 14.98 2.40
N TYR A 15 1.54 16.04 1.58
CA TYR A 15 0.26 16.40 1.02
C TYR A 15 0.36 16.80 -0.44
N ARG A 16 -0.74 16.59 -1.17
CA ARG A 16 -0.96 17.12 -2.52
C ARG A 16 -2.37 17.67 -2.63
N LEU A 17 -2.49 18.86 -3.17
CA LEU A 17 -3.77 19.48 -3.49
C LEU A 17 -4.05 19.27 -4.98
N TYR A 18 -5.14 18.57 -5.28
CA TYR A 18 -5.56 18.25 -6.63
C TYR A 18 -6.73 19.14 -7.07
N GLU A 19 -6.68 19.62 -8.32
CA GLU A 19 -7.85 20.07 -9.07
C GLU A 19 -8.42 18.88 -9.84
N MET A 20 -9.61 18.42 -9.46
CA MET A 20 -10.13 17.15 -9.97
C MET A 20 -10.63 17.22 -11.42
N GLU A 21 -11.02 18.40 -11.92
CA GLU A 21 -11.50 18.57 -13.30
C GLU A 21 -10.36 18.44 -14.32
N SER A 22 -9.20 18.99 -13.99
CA SER A 22 -8.00 18.89 -14.84
C SER A 22 -7.07 17.73 -14.45
N GLY A 23 -7.25 17.11 -13.27
CA GLY A 23 -6.33 16.16 -12.68
C GLY A 23 -4.98 16.74 -12.26
N SER A 24 -4.83 18.06 -12.24
CA SER A 24 -3.57 18.74 -11.97
C SER A 24 -3.29 18.86 -10.47
N VAL A 25 -1.99 18.82 -10.09
CA VAL A 25 -1.53 19.09 -8.74
C VAL A 25 -1.28 20.60 -8.60
N LEU A 26 -2.10 21.27 -7.78
CA LEU A 26 -2.01 22.70 -7.53
C LEU A 26 -0.93 23.07 -6.51
N SER A 27 -0.75 22.21 -5.49
CA SER A 27 0.24 22.40 -4.43
C SER A 27 0.67 21.06 -3.86
N ARG A 28 1.88 21.03 -3.31
CA ARG A 28 2.42 19.85 -2.60
C ARG A 28 3.37 20.29 -1.50
N GLY A 29 3.47 19.49 -0.46
CA GLY A 29 4.41 19.73 0.61
C GLY A 29 4.74 18.48 1.40
N LEU A 30 5.76 18.63 2.24
CA LEU A 30 6.28 17.59 3.12
C LEU A 30 6.69 18.22 4.45
N VAL A 31 6.21 17.64 5.55
CA VAL A 31 6.65 17.92 6.90
C VAL A 31 7.30 16.65 7.43
N GLU A 32 8.55 16.75 7.85
CA GLU A 32 9.32 15.61 8.36
C GLU A 32 9.64 15.77 9.83
N ARG A 33 10.12 14.68 10.46
CA ARG A 33 10.57 14.62 11.84
C ARG A 33 9.47 15.03 12.84
N ILE A 34 8.23 14.66 12.56
CA ILE A 34 7.09 14.90 13.46
C ILE A 34 7.29 14.06 14.72
N GLY A 35 7.19 14.71 15.92
CA GLY A 35 7.42 14.09 17.21
C GLY A 35 8.91 13.84 17.52
N GLN A 36 9.85 14.36 16.71
CA GLN A 36 11.30 14.18 16.91
C GLN A 36 11.98 15.49 17.29
N LEU A 37 13.12 15.38 17.98
CA LEU A 37 13.91 16.53 18.40
C LEU A 37 14.35 17.39 17.20
N GLY A 38 14.06 18.68 17.26
CA GLY A 38 14.37 19.64 16.19
C GLY A 38 13.46 19.54 14.97
N GLY A 39 12.37 18.75 15.04
CA GLY A 39 11.33 18.65 14.01
C GLY A 39 10.05 19.36 14.40
N CYS A 40 8.94 18.98 13.76
CA CYS A 40 7.60 19.41 14.13
C CYS A 40 7.14 18.65 15.40
N PRO A 41 6.58 19.31 16.42
CA PRO A 41 6.27 18.63 17.68
C PRO A 41 5.24 17.51 17.54
N ASP A 42 4.20 17.72 16.74
CA ASP A 42 3.10 16.78 16.55
C ASP A 42 2.40 16.96 15.22
N TYR A 43 1.41 16.11 14.94
CA TYR A 43 0.59 16.19 13.72
C TYR A 43 -0.31 17.43 13.70
N GLU A 44 -0.79 17.92 14.85
CA GLU A 44 -1.61 19.13 14.91
C GLU A 44 -0.82 20.34 14.40
N SER A 45 0.41 20.49 14.83
CA SER A 45 1.34 21.54 14.39
C SER A 45 1.74 21.36 12.91
N ALA A 46 1.96 20.13 12.45
CA ALA A 46 2.27 19.84 11.06
C ALA A 46 1.14 20.20 10.12
N ILE A 47 -0.09 19.86 10.49
CA ILE A 47 -1.30 20.18 9.74
C ILE A 47 -1.55 21.69 9.76
N GLY A 48 -1.34 22.36 10.91
CA GLY A 48 -1.43 23.83 11.00
C GLY A 48 -0.51 24.54 10.03
N ARG A 49 0.72 24.06 9.86
CA ARG A 49 1.65 24.58 8.84
C ARG A 49 1.17 24.32 7.42
N CYS A 50 0.61 23.15 7.14
CA CYS A 50 0.03 22.83 5.85
C CYS A 50 -1.15 23.76 5.54
N VAL A 51 -2.12 23.86 6.46
CA VAL A 51 -3.33 24.68 6.31
C VAL A 51 -2.99 26.17 6.17
N GLY A 52 -2.05 26.69 6.98
CA GLY A 52 -1.59 28.07 6.92
C GLY A 52 -0.76 28.43 5.70
N GLY A 53 -0.11 27.44 5.06
CA GLY A 53 0.72 27.61 3.86
C GLY A 53 -0.01 27.37 2.54
N LEU A 54 -1.25 26.92 2.59
CA LEU A 54 -2.08 26.76 1.39
C LEU A 54 -2.75 28.10 1.04
N ASP A 55 -2.16 28.84 0.11
CA ASP A 55 -2.81 29.97 -0.55
C ASP A 55 -4.05 29.48 -1.31
N GLY A 56 -5.17 29.36 -0.62
CA GLY A 56 -6.42 28.95 -1.24
C GLY A 56 -7.09 27.70 -0.66
N LEU A 57 -7.28 27.66 0.65
CA LEU A 57 -8.36 26.84 1.25
C LEU A 57 -9.74 27.24 0.68
N ALA A 58 -9.84 28.41 0.04
CA ALA A 58 -11.01 28.82 -0.70
C ALA A 58 -11.29 27.83 -1.85
N GLY A 59 -12.42 27.14 -1.72
CA GLY A 59 -12.85 26.11 -2.66
C GLY A 59 -12.29 24.71 -2.41
N LEU A 60 -11.63 24.45 -1.25
CA LEU A 60 -11.30 23.09 -0.82
C LEU A 60 -12.60 22.34 -0.53
N SER A 61 -12.79 21.22 -1.22
CA SER A 61 -14.01 20.42 -1.12
C SER A 61 -13.91 19.31 -0.07
N ALA A 62 -12.73 18.76 0.14
CA ALA A 62 -12.45 17.75 1.18
C ALA A 62 -10.96 17.56 1.43
N VAL A 63 -10.63 16.93 2.58
CA VAL A 63 -9.35 16.26 2.81
C VAL A 63 -9.54 14.77 2.65
N ALA A 64 -8.66 14.12 1.90
CA ALA A 64 -8.70 12.69 1.64
C ALA A 64 -7.49 11.98 2.25
N PHE A 65 -7.71 10.79 2.82
CA PHE A 65 -6.70 9.98 3.49
C PHE A 65 -6.61 8.60 2.87
N LYS A 66 -5.40 8.05 2.85
CA LYS A 66 -5.13 6.65 2.56
C LYS A 66 -5.13 5.86 3.87
N ALA A 67 -6.30 5.48 4.39
CA ALA A 67 -6.41 4.76 5.65
C ALA A 67 -5.99 3.29 5.49
N VAL A 68 -5.32 2.71 6.51
CA VAL A 68 -4.66 1.42 6.33
C VAL A 68 -5.54 0.26 6.75
N HIS A 69 -6.03 0.22 7.99
CA HIS A 69 -6.76 -0.95 8.48
C HIS A 69 -7.89 -0.54 9.43
N ALA A 70 -9.10 -0.94 9.09
CA ALA A 70 -10.30 -0.71 9.91
C ALA A 70 -11.14 -2.00 10.04
N GLY A 71 -10.47 -3.16 10.05
CA GLY A 71 -11.13 -4.46 10.17
C GLY A 71 -12.15 -4.70 9.05
N PRO A 72 -13.40 -4.99 9.40
CA PRO A 72 -14.45 -5.30 8.43
C PRO A 72 -14.90 -4.08 7.61
N LEU A 73 -14.58 -2.86 8.05
CA LEU A 73 -14.92 -1.67 7.29
C LEU A 73 -14.04 -1.56 6.05
N SER A 74 -14.64 -1.23 4.93
CA SER A 74 -13.95 -1.13 3.64
C SER A 74 -14.51 0.01 2.78
N GLY A 75 -13.95 0.16 1.57
CA GLY A 75 -14.39 1.17 0.61
C GLY A 75 -13.83 2.57 0.88
N THR A 76 -14.56 3.56 0.35
CA THR A 76 -14.35 4.97 0.59
C THR A 76 -15.43 5.46 1.55
N ARG A 77 -15.05 6.11 2.65
CA ARG A 77 -15.94 6.48 3.75
C ARG A 77 -15.66 7.90 4.28
N LEU A 78 -16.65 8.49 4.93
CA LEU A 78 -16.39 9.67 5.78
C LEU A 78 -15.54 9.25 6.99
N VAL A 79 -14.70 10.16 7.44
CA VAL A 79 -13.98 10.01 8.71
C VAL A 79 -14.92 10.40 9.85
N ASP A 80 -15.55 9.41 10.43
CA ASP A 80 -16.47 9.52 11.57
C ASP A 80 -15.95 8.72 12.77
N ASP A 81 -16.71 8.74 13.88
CA ASP A 81 -16.35 8.01 15.09
C ASP A 81 -16.38 6.48 14.91
N GLU A 82 -17.18 5.95 13.98
CA GLU A 82 -17.20 4.52 13.66
C GLU A 82 -15.88 4.11 13.03
N LEU A 83 -15.43 4.82 12.00
CA LEU A 83 -14.17 4.55 11.33
C LEU A 83 -12.97 4.68 12.28
N LEU A 84 -12.94 5.77 13.07
CA LEU A 84 -11.83 5.99 14.01
C LEU A 84 -11.74 4.90 15.07
N ARG A 85 -12.88 4.46 15.64
CA ARG A 85 -12.92 3.35 16.59
C ARG A 85 -12.49 2.04 15.97
N ALA A 86 -12.94 1.73 14.75
CA ALA A 86 -12.51 0.53 14.03
C ALA A 86 -10.99 0.55 13.76
N MET A 87 -10.43 1.69 13.37
CA MET A 87 -8.98 1.83 13.20
C MET A 87 -8.21 1.67 14.53
N GLU A 88 -8.76 2.16 15.66
CA GLU A 88 -8.17 1.99 17.00
C GLU A 88 -8.12 0.51 17.40
N GLU A 89 -9.22 -0.23 17.20
CA GLU A 89 -9.33 -1.66 17.50
C GLU A 89 -8.30 -2.48 16.72
N PHE A 90 -8.07 -2.15 15.44
CA PHE A 90 -7.12 -2.86 14.58
C PHE A 90 -5.68 -2.29 14.64
N THR A 91 -5.37 -1.43 15.61
CA THR A 91 -4.03 -0.84 15.77
C THR A 91 -2.94 -1.90 16.00
N PHE A 92 -3.23 -2.98 16.73
CA PHE A 92 -2.26 -4.08 16.94
C PHE A 92 -1.79 -4.71 15.63
N LEU A 93 -2.63 -4.75 14.60
CA LEU A 93 -2.32 -5.31 13.29
C LEU A 93 -1.64 -4.32 12.33
N ALA A 94 -1.76 -3.01 12.60
CA ALA A 94 -1.15 -1.93 11.81
C ALA A 94 -0.50 -0.86 12.72
N PRO A 95 0.42 -1.25 13.65
CA PRO A 95 0.89 -0.37 14.72
C PRO A 95 1.69 0.85 14.23
N ALA A 96 2.36 0.74 13.09
CA ALA A 96 3.12 1.84 12.51
C ALA A 96 2.26 2.84 11.70
N HIS A 97 0.99 2.49 11.44
CA HIS A 97 0.13 3.24 10.51
C HIS A 97 -1.11 3.83 11.17
N ASN A 98 -1.93 3.01 11.85
CA ASN A 98 -3.20 3.47 12.39
C ASN A 98 -3.07 4.64 13.39
N PRO A 99 -2.19 4.60 14.41
CA PRO A 99 -2.09 5.69 15.37
C PRO A 99 -1.78 7.06 14.75
N PRO A 100 -0.77 7.23 13.87
CA PRO A 100 -0.50 8.51 13.23
C PRO A 100 -1.65 8.98 12.32
N TYR A 101 -2.33 8.06 11.60
CA TYR A 101 -3.50 8.43 10.79
C TYR A 101 -4.66 8.92 11.66
N ILE A 102 -5.00 8.24 12.75
CA ILE A 102 -6.04 8.65 13.69
C ILE A 102 -5.73 10.03 14.26
N ALA A 103 -4.49 10.25 14.71
CA ALA A 103 -4.06 11.55 15.24
C ALA A 103 -4.20 12.67 14.21
N ALA A 104 -3.78 12.42 12.97
CA ALA A 104 -3.90 13.38 11.87
C ALA A 104 -5.37 13.65 11.51
N MET A 105 -6.21 12.64 11.40
CA MET A 105 -7.65 12.79 11.12
C MET A 105 -8.33 13.65 12.17
N ARG A 106 -8.08 13.39 13.47
CA ARG A 106 -8.60 14.21 14.57
C ARG A 106 -8.10 15.65 14.53
N ALA A 107 -6.83 15.85 14.18
CA ALA A 107 -6.27 17.20 14.03
C ALA A 107 -6.91 17.96 12.87
N PHE A 108 -7.18 17.32 11.73
CA PHE A 108 -7.92 17.92 10.63
C PHE A 108 -9.37 18.25 10.99
N GLN A 109 -10.08 17.36 11.70
CA GLN A 109 -11.45 17.63 12.22
C GLN A 109 -11.47 18.91 13.05
N LYS A 110 -10.46 19.07 13.93
CA LYS A 110 -10.36 20.25 14.82
C LYS A 110 -10.02 21.53 14.06
N GLN A 111 -9.13 21.48 13.08
CA GLN A 111 -8.63 22.66 12.37
C GLN A 111 -9.52 23.12 11.21
N LEU A 112 -10.26 22.18 10.61
CA LEU A 112 -11.15 22.45 9.47
C LEU A 112 -12.58 21.95 9.80
N PRO A 113 -13.24 22.53 10.80
CA PRO A 113 -14.59 22.10 11.19
C PRO A 113 -15.57 22.31 10.04
N GLY A 114 -16.38 21.28 9.76
CA GLY A 114 -17.37 21.30 8.67
C GLY A 114 -16.82 20.93 7.30
N LEU A 115 -15.51 20.82 7.11
CA LEU A 115 -14.96 20.29 5.87
C LEU A 115 -15.06 18.76 5.86
N PRO A 116 -15.60 18.11 4.81
CA PRO A 116 -15.62 16.66 4.70
C PRO A 116 -14.21 16.06 4.76
N LEU A 117 -14.02 15.08 5.63
CA LEU A 117 -12.83 14.23 5.68
C LEU A 117 -13.20 12.86 5.13
N VAL A 118 -12.49 12.38 4.11
CA VAL A 118 -12.80 11.14 3.40
C VAL A 118 -11.60 10.20 3.49
N ALA A 119 -11.83 8.94 3.84
CA ALA A 119 -10.80 7.91 3.88
C ALA A 119 -11.06 6.85 2.81
N LEU A 120 -10.07 6.60 1.96
CA LEU A 120 -10.00 5.38 1.16
C LEU A 120 -9.23 4.32 1.96
N LEU A 121 -9.87 3.19 2.26
CA LEU A 121 -9.20 2.08 2.94
C LEU A 121 -8.33 1.30 1.96
N GLU A 122 -7.08 1.05 2.34
CA GLU A 122 -6.12 0.28 1.54
C GLU A 122 -6.60 -1.14 1.23
N THR A 123 -7.44 -1.68 2.12
CA THR A 123 -8.03 -3.01 2.00
C THR A 123 -9.14 -3.07 0.94
N ALA A 124 -9.72 -1.93 0.55
CA ALA A 124 -10.87 -1.87 -0.36
C ALA A 124 -10.61 -2.47 -1.76
N PHE A 125 -9.37 -2.43 -2.22
CA PHE A 125 -8.99 -3.03 -3.51
C PHE A 125 -9.17 -4.56 -3.52
N TYR A 126 -9.25 -5.17 -2.34
CA TYR A 126 -9.31 -6.61 -2.14
C TYR A 126 -10.69 -7.11 -1.71
N ASP A 127 -11.71 -6.26 -1.73
CA ASP A 127 -13.08 -6.64 -1.36
C ASP A 127 -13.68 -7.70 -2.30
N SER A 128 -13.16 -7.79 -3.52
CA SER A 128 -13.57 -8.75 -4.53
C SER A 128 -12.90 -10.13 -4.42
N LEU A 129 -11.98 -10.32 -3.47
CA LEU A 129 -11.32 -11.62 -3.30
C LEU A 129 -12.34 -12.70 -2.93
N GLU A 130 -12.19 -13.86 -3.56
CA GLU A 130 -13.00 -15.02 -3.23
C GLU A 130 -12.79 -15.45 -1.77
N GLU A 131 -13.83 -16.04 -1.17
CA GLU A 131 -13.78 -16.46 0.23
C GLU A 131 -12.63 -17.42 0.52
N SER A 132 -12.30 -18.30 -0.41
CA SER A 132 -11.16 -19.23 -0.33
C SER A 132 -9.81 -18.52 -0.27
N ALA A 133 -9.66 -17.38 -0.94
CA ALA A 133 -8.44 -16.58 -0.96
C ALA A 133 -8.21 -15.78 0.33
N ILE A 134 -9.30 -15.42 1.04
CA ILE A 134 -9.22 -14.61 2.26
C ILE A 134 -9.25 -15.43 3.55
N THR A 135 -9.64 -16.71 3.51
CA THR A 135 -9.87 -17.52 4.72
C THR A 135 -8.61 -18.27 5.11
N TYR A 136 -8.18 -18.13 6.37
CA TYR A 136 -7.12 -18.95 6.94
C TYR A 136 -7.67 -20.31 7.38
N PRO A 137 -6.88 -21.40 7.27
CA PRO A 137 -7.27 -22.73 7.75
C PRO A 137 -7.08 -22.86 9.28
N VAL A 138 -7.81 -22.03 10.03
CA VAL A 138 -7.84 -21.96 11.50
C VAL A 138 -9.31 -22.10 11.94
N PRO A 139 -9.63 -22.21 13.26
CA PRO A 139 -11.02 -22.27 13.69
C PRO A 139 -11.87 -21.18 13.04
N TYR A 140 -12.95 -21.59 12.34
CA TYR A 140 -13.76 -20.69 11.52
C TYR A 140 -14.36 -19.51 12.30
N GLN A 141 -14.65 -19.72 13.61
CA GLN A 141 -15.13 -18.68 14.50
C GLN A 141 -14.18 -17.48 14.61
N TRP A 142 -12.87 -17.68 14.42
CA TRP A 142 -11.92 -16.56 14.44
C TRP A 142 -12.15 -15.59 13.30
N LYS A 143 -12.59 -16.09 12.13
CA LYS A 143 -12.98 -15.23 11.02
C LYS A 143 -14.25 -14.46 11.36
N GLU A 144 -15.27 -15.13 11.89
CA GLU A 144 -16.59 -14.54 12.16
C GLU A 144 -16.56 -13.56 13.34
N GLU A 145 -15.89 -13.94 14.42
CA GLU A 145 -15.94 -13.21 15.69
C GLU A 145 -14.78 -12.21 15.86
N LEU A 146 -13.61 -12.50 15.28
CA LEU A 146 -12.39 -11.71 15.47
C LEU A 146 -11.89 -11.06 14.18
N GLY A 147 -12.53 -11.28 13.04
CA GLY A 147 -12.10 -10.77 11.76
C GLY A 147 -10.77 -11.35 11.28
N VAL A 148 -10.41 -12.57 11.71
CA VAL A 148 -9.14 -13.24 11.32
C VAL A 148 -9.24 -13.74 9.89
N ARG A 149 -8.92 -12.88 8.94
CA ARG A 149 -8.88 -13.16 7.50
C ARG A 149 -7.76 -12.38 6.82
N ARG A 150 -7.48 -12.70 5.57
CA ARG A 150 -6.59 -11.87 4.75
C ARG A 150 -7.35 -10.62 4.30
N TYR A 151 -6.73 -9.46 4.39
CA TYR A 151 -7.28 -8.17 3.97
C TYR A 151 -6.58 -7.61 2.73
N GLY A 152 -5.24 -7.76 2.65
CA GLY A 152 -4.45 -7.09 1.64
C GLY A 152 -4.23 -5.60 1.95
N PHE A 153 -3.11 -5.05 1.46
CA PHE A 153 -2.76 -3.63 1.64
C PHE A 153 -2.05 -3.11 0.39
N HIS A 154 -1.68 -1.83 0.37
CA HIS A 154 -1.19 -1.10 -0.80
C HIS A 154 -2.22 -1.09 -1.96
N GLY A 155 -3.51 -1.18 -1.63
CA GLY A 155 -4.56 -1.27 -2.63
C GLY A 155 -4.58 -0.10 -3.61
N ALA A 156 -4.34 1.13 -3.13
CA ALA A 156 -4.24 2.30 -3.98
C ALA A 156 -3.09 2.20 -4.99
N SER A 157 -1.91 1.69 -4.57
CA SER A 157 -0.76 1.49 -5.45
C SER A 157 -1.00 0.40 -6.50
N HIS A 158 -1.53 -0.76 -6.09
CA HIS A 158 -1.83 -1.86 -7.02
C HIS A 158 -2.92 -1.47 -8.02
N ARG A 159 -3.90 -0.69 -7.59
CA ARG A 159 -4.92 -0.14 -8.46
C ARG A 159 -4.32 0.85 -9.47
N ALA A 160 -3.47 1.78 -9.03
CA ALA A 160 -2.78 2.72 -9.92
C ALA A 160 -1.95 1.99 -10.99
N ALA A 161 -1.17 0.99 -10.56
CA ALA A 161 -0.38 0.17 -11.48
C ALA A 161 -1.25 -0.61 -12.46
N SER A 162 -2.39 -1.15 -12.02
CA SER A 162 -3.32 -1.89 -12.88
C SER A 162 -3.99 -0.98 -13.91
N GLU A 163 -4.54 0.16 -13.50
CA GLU A 163 -5.15 1.13 -14.39
C GLU A 163 -4.12 1.61 -15.44
N ARG A 164 -2.88 1.91 -14.99
CA ARG A 164 -1.83 2.39 -15.89
C ARG A 164 -1.37 1.31 -16.88
N ALA A 165 -1.24 0.06 -16.45
CA ALA A 165 -0.92 -1.06 -17.34
C ALA A 165 -2.01 -1.27 -18.41
N GLN A 166 -3.28 -1.17 -18.02
CA GLN A 166 -4.42 -1.25 -18.97
C GLN A 166 -4.38 -0.11 -20.00
N GLU A 167 -4.10 1.13 -19.58
CA GLU A 167 -3.93 2.28 -20.47
C GLU A 167 -2.79 2.05 -21.47
N LEU A 168 -1.60 1.66 -20.98
CA LEU A 168 -0.42 1.46 -21.81
C LEU A 168 -0.56 0.32 -22.83
N LEU A 169 -1.35 -0.71 -22.49
CA LEU A 169 -1.59 -1.86 -23.37
C LEU A 169 -2.88 -1.73 -24.19
N GLY A 170 -3.71 -0.70 -23.94
CA GLY A 170 -4.98 -0.49 -24.62
C GLY A 170 -5.99 -1.63 -24.40
N ARG A 171 -5.87 -2.38 -23.28
CA ARG A 171 -6.70 -3.53 -22.95
C ARG A 171 -7.12 -3.50 -21.50
N ARG A 172 -8.37 -3.90 -21.21
CA ARG A 172 -8.90 -4.00 -19.84
C ARG A 172 -8.84 -5.42 -19.24
N ASP A 173 -8.75 -6.45 -20.06
CA ASP A 173 -8.83 -7.87 -19.71
C ASP A 173 -7.47 -8.48 -19.32
N LEU A 174 -6.56 -7.70 -18.73
CA LEU A 174 -5.20 -8.13 -18.42
C LEU A 174 -5.14 -9.11 -17.25
N ARG A 175 -4.29 -10.13 -17.39
CA ARG A 175 -3.73 -10.91 -16.29
C ARG A 175 -2.46 -10.18 -15.85
N HIS A 176 -2.50 -9.57 -14.69
CA HIS A 176 -1.48 -8.64 -14.24
C HIS A 176 -0.96 -9.03 -12.86
N ILE A 177 0.35 -9.10 -12.70
CA ILE A 177 1.02 -9.19 -11.40
C ILE A 177 1.64 -7.83 -11.11
N SER A 178 1.20 -7.19 -10.03
CA SER A 178 1.71 -5.91 -9.57
C SER A 178 2.62 -6.11 -8.36
N CYS A 179 3.88 -5.72 -8.49
CA CYS A 179 4.89 -5.76 -7.44
C CYS A 179 5.13 -4.34 -6.90
N HIS A 180 4.52 -3.99 -5.77
CA HIS A 180 4.86 -2.80 -5.01
C HIS A 180 6.03 -3.13 -4.08
N LEU A 181 7.24 -2.69 -4.42
CA LEU A 181 8.46 -2.99 -3.67
C LEU A 181 9.03 -1.70 -3.08
N GLY A 182 9.04 -1.60 -1.77
CA GLY A 182 9.52 -0.46 -1.01
C GLY A 182 10.02 -0.87 0.38
N GLY A 183 10.12 0.05 1.30
CA GLY A 183 10.38 -0.26 2.72
C GLY A 183 9.29 -1.16 3.33
N SER A 184 8.06 -1.03 2.81
CA SER A 184 7.00 -2.03 2.87
C SER A 184 6.77 -2.56 1.45
N SER A 185 6.57 -3.86 1.30
CA SER A 185 6.46 -4.51 -0.01
C SER A 185 5.26 -5.46 -0.06
N SER A 186 4.63 -5.53 -1.23
CA SER A 186 3.56 -6.50 -1.50
C SER A 186 3.45 -6.84 -2.98
N ILE A 187 2.80 -7.95 -3.27
CA ILE A 187 2.44 -8.36 -4.63
C ILE A 187 0.94 -8.62 -4.67
N ALA A 188 0.30 -8.24 -5.75
CA ALA A 188 -1.10 -8.54 -6.02
C ALA A 188 -1.25 -9.23 -7.37
N ALA A 189 -2.09 -10.25 -7.42
CA ALA A 189 -2.60 -10.85 -8.64
C ALA A 189 -3.90 -10.12 -9.04
N ILE A 190 -3.95 -9.64 -10.28
CA ILE A 190 -5.05 -8.80 -10.76
C ILE A 190 -5.54 -9.35 -12.10
N ARG A 191 -6.84 -9.55 -12.24
CA ARG A 191 -7.47 -9.93 -13.50
C ARG A 191 -8.50 -8.88 -13.90
N ALA A 192 -8.36 -8.32 -15.08
CA ALA A 192 -9.27 -7.31 -15.61
C ALA A 192 -9.48 -6.11 -14.67
N GLY A 193 -8.42 -5.68 -13.96
CA GLY A 193 -8.49 -4.57 -13.00
C GLY A 193 -8.95 -4.94 -11.60
N VAL A 194 -9.32 -6.20 -11.36
CA VAL A 194 -9.86 -6.70 -10.08
C VAL A 194 -8.83 -7.61 -9.41
N ALA A 195 -8.58 -7.42 -8.11
CA ALA A 195 -7.68 -8.28 -7.35
C ALA A 195 -8.26 -9.70 -7.23
N VAL A 196 -7.42 -10.72 -7.44
CA VAL A 196 -7.78 -12.14 -7.27
C VAL A 196 -6.94 -12.81 -6.17
N ASP A 197 -5.77 -12.28 -5.83
CA ASP A 197 -4.99 -12.65 -4.65
C ASP A 197 -4.03 -11.53 -4.24
N THR A 198 -3.44 -11.66 -3.04
CA THR A 198 -2.50 -10.71 -2.45
C THR A 198 -1.47 -11.41 -1.58
N SER A 199 -0.26 -10.88 -1.51
CA SER A 199 0.76 -11.39 -0.59
C SER A 199 0.51 -11.01 0.86
N PHE A 200 -0.26 -9.94 1.14
CA PHE A 200 -0.58 -9.57 2.50
C PHE A 200 -1.68 -10.44 3.12
N GLY A 201 -1.57 -10.66 4.41
CA GLY A 201 -2.54 -11.36 5.24
C GLY A 201 -3.45 -10.43 6.04
N ILE A 202 -3.65 -10.80 7.32
CA ILE A 202 -4.43 -10.02 8.28
C ILE A 202 -3.75 -8.70 8.67
N SER A 203 -2.43 -8.66 8.68
CA SER A 203 -1.63 -7.54 9.17
C SER A 203 -0.66 -7.02 8.11
N THR A 204 -0.12 -5.84 8.35
CA THR A 204 0.96 -5.28 7.53
C THR A 204 2.33 -5.94 7.76
N GLN A 205 2.39 -7.04 8.54
CA GLN A 205 3.63 -7.75 8.89
C GLN A 205 3.88 -8.98 8.02
N SER A 206 2.85 -9.50 7.33
CA SER A 206 2.89 -10.73 6.53
C SER A 206 3.38 -10.50 5.10
N GLY A 207 3.48 -11.58 4.33
CA GLY A 207 3.87 -11.55 2.93
C GLY A 207 5.38 -11.53 2.72
N ILE A 208 5.87 -10.68 1.83
CA ILE A 208 7.29 -10.53 1.51
C ILE A 208 8.01 -9.89 2.70
N PRO A 209 9.27 -10.26 3.00
CA PRO A 209 10.08 -9.52 3.97
C PRO A 209 10.16 -8.04 3.63
N HIS A 210 9.98 -7.19 4.65
CA HIS A 210 10.11 -5.74 4.52
C HIS A 210 11.45 -5.25 5.05
N SER A 211 11.68 -3.95 5.07
CA SER A 211 12.93 -3.41 5.63
C SER A 211 13.19 -3.89 7.07
N ASN A 212 12.17 -3.88 7.94
CA ASN A 212 12.29 -4.25 9.35
C ASN A 212 11.16 -5.15 9.88
N ARG A 213 10.25 -5.63 8.99
CA ARG A 213 9.15 -6.53 9.33
C ARG A 213 9.36 -7.90 8.71
N ALA A 214 8.97 -8.94 9.45
CA ALA A 214 9.34 -10.32 9.14
C ALA A 214 8.88 -10.83 7.77
N GLY A 215 7.69 -10.44 7.31
CA GLY A 215 6.99 -11.16 6.24
C GLY A 215 6.39 -12.47 6.76
N ASP A 216 6.19 -13.43 5.87
CA ASP A 216 5.63 -14.72 6.25
C ASP A 216 6.61 -15.52 7.11
N VAL A 217 6.11 -15.94 8.25
CA VAL A 217 6.81 -16.79 9.23
C VAL A 217 5.86 -17.87 9.71
N ASP A 218 6.36 -19.08 9.90
CA ASP A 218 5.60 -20.12 10.58
C ASP A 218 5.20 -19.66 11.98
N ALA A 219 3.89 -19.66 12.27
CA ALA A 219 3.36 -19.24 13.56
C ALA A 219 4.01 -19.96 14.75
N PHE A 220 4.34 -21.25 14.59
CA PHE A 220 5.02 -22.03 15.64
C PHE A 220 6.47 -21.58 15.85
N ALA A 221 7.14 -20.99 14.87
CA ALA A 221 8.46 -20.40 15.08
C ALA A 221 8.40 -19.25 16.08
N ALA A 222 7.40 -18.38 15.97
CA ALA A 222 7.19 -17.29 16.93
C ALA A 222 6.88 -17.83 18.33
N LEU A 223 5.94 -18.76 18.44
CA LEU A 223 5.57 -19.40 19.71
C LEU A 223 6.75 -20.13 20.37
N TYR A 224 7.57 -20.83 19.57
CA TYR A 224 8.77 -21.50 20.04
C TYR A 224 9.78 -20.51 20.66
N VAL A 225 10.06 -19.40 19.97
CA VAL A 225 10.99 -18.38 20.46
C VAL A 225 10.44 -17.70 21.72
N MET A 226 9.14 -17.37 21.76
CA MET A 226 8.49 -16.84 22.97
C MET A 226 8.69 -17.76 24.17
N LYS A 227 8.45 -19.06 23.99
CA LYS A 227 8.64 -20.07 25.05
C LYS A 227 10.09 -20.18 25.48
N ARG A 228 11.03 -20.16 24.53
CA ARG A 228 12.48 -20.32 24.80
C ARG A 228 13.11 -19.13 25.51
N LEU A 229 12.64 -17.92 25.18
CA LEU A 229 13.20 -16.65 25.67
C LEU A 229 12.29 -15.98 26.69
N SER A 230 11.16 -16.61 27.08
CA SER A 230 10.16 -16.07 28.01
C SER A 230 9.64 -14.67 27.57
N LEU A 231 9.39 -14.51 26.26
CA LEU A 231 8.89 -13.24 25.72
C LEU A 231 7.37 -13.11 25.88
N SER A 232 6.91 -11.89 26.17
CA SER A 232 5.50 -11.57 26.10
C SER A 232 5.01 -11.46 24.64
N VAL A 233 3.70 -11.46 24.45
CA VAL A 233 3.08 -11.25 23.13
C VAL A 233 3.53 -9.90 22.54
N ASP A 234 3.51 -8.83 23.32
CA ASP A 234 3.92 -7.49 22.87
C ASP A 234 5.40 -7.43 22.49
N ALA A 235 6.27 -8.09 23.26
CA ALA A 235 7.69 -8.19 22.92
C ALA A 235 7.91 -8.92 21.59
N MET A 236 7.22 -10.04 21.37
CA MET A 236 7.30 -10.78 20.11
C MET A 236 6.72 -9.95 18.94
N ALA A 237 5.56 -9.32 19.13
CA ALA A 237 4.96 -8.45 18.12
C ALA A 237 5.92 -7.32 17.71
N ASN A 238 6.58 -6.68 18.70
CA ASN A 238 7.58 -5.66 18.42
C ASN A 238 8.78 -6.21 17.65
N ILE A 239 9.31 -7.40 17.99
CA ILE A 239 10.41 -8.04 17.25
C ILE A 239 10.01 -8.26 15.79
N LEU A 240 8.84 -8.86 15.54
CA LEU A 240 8.36 -9.15 14.20
C LEU A 240 8.09 -7.88 13.38
N ALA A 241 7.66 -6.80 14.03
CA ALA A 241 7.28 -5.53 13.39
C ALA A 241 8.44 -4.55 13.18
N THR A 242 9.52 -4.62 13.95
CA THR A 242 10.55 -3.57 13.96
C THR A 242 12.00 -4.06 13.94
N GLN A 243 12.26 -5.34 14.26
CA GLN A 243 13.61 -5.90 14.41
C GLN A 243 13.87 -7.11 13.50
N SER A 244 12.96 -7.36 12.58
CA SER A 244 12.98 -8.49 11.64
C SER A 244 13.25 -8.02 10.20
N GLY A 245 12.77 -8.77 9.22
CA GLY A 245 12.92 -8.42 7.82
C GLY A 245 14.38 -8.34 7.37
N LEU A 246 14.65 -7.44 6.46
CA LEU A 246 15.99 -7.26 5.89
C LEU A 246 17.01 -6.79 6.93
N ALA A 247 16.61 -5.88 7.83
CA ALA A 247 17.44 -5.42 8.94
C ALA A 247 17.80 -6.56 9.90
N GLY A 248 16.81 -7.39 10.27
CA GLY A 248 17.04 -8.56 11.14
C GLY A 248 17.97 -9.60 10.52
N LEU A 249 17.84 -9.86 9.21
CA LEU A 249 18.69 -10.78 8.47
C LEU A 249 20.12 -10.25 8.35
N SER A 250 20.29 -9.01 7.93
CA SER A 250 21.60 -8.39 7.75
C SER A 250 22.31 -8.14 9.09
N GLY A 251 21.56 -7.89 10.15
CA GLY A 251 22.06 -7.44 11.44
C GLY A 251 22.48 -5.96 11.45
N GLY A 252 21.97 -5.19 10.48
CA GLY A 252 22.27 -3.77 10.32
C GLY A 252 21.12 -3.03 9.65
N SER A 253 21.37 -2.46 8.48
CA SER A 253 20.35 -1.72 7.72
C SER A 253 19.37 -2.64 7.00
N GLY A 254 18.10 -2.20 6.91
CA GLY A 254 17.08 -2.77 6.02
C GLY A 254 16.91 -2.00 4.70
N ASP A 255 17.77 -0.99 4.47
CA ASP A 255 17.78 -0.21 3.22
C ASP A 255 18.52 -0.98 2.12
N MET A 256 17.91 -1.12 0.94
CA MET A 256 18.50 -1.86 -0.19
C MET A 256 19.84 -1.29 -0.63
N ARG A 257 20.04 0.01 -0.56
CA ARG A 257 21.29 0.70 -0.96
C ARG A 257 22.43 0.26 -0.07
N ASP A 258 22.21 0.22 1.26
CA ASP A 258 23.18 -0.23 2.23
C ASP A 258 23.45 -1.72 2.10
N LEU A 259 22.39 -2.53 1.87
CA LEU A 259 22.52 -3.98 1.66
C LEU A 259 23.35 -4.30 0.41
N HIS A 260 23.12 -3.59 -0.70
CA HIS A 260 23.95 -3.75 -1.91
C HIS A 260 25.40 -3.37 -1.65
N ALA A 261 25.66 -2.23 -0.98
CA ALA A 261 27.01 -1.79 -0.65
C ALA A 261 27.74 -2.82 0.25
N ALA A 262 27.09 -3.29 1.31
CA ALA A 262 27.64 -4.30 2.21
C ALA A 262 27.88 -5.64 1.51
N ALA A 263 26.92 -6.13 0.71
CA ALA A 263 27.06 -7.36 -0.04
C ALA A 263 28.19 -7.31 -1.08
N ASN A 264 28.39 -6.17 -1.73
CA ASN A 264 29.49 -5.95 -2.68
C ASN A 264 30.86 -5.88 -1.95
N SER A 265 30.86 -5.48 -0.68
CA SER A 265 32.06 -5.51 0.20
C SER A 265 32.30 -6.88 0.84
N GLY A 266 31.51 -7.91 0.50
CA GLY A 266 31.69 -9.28 0.97
C GLY A 266 30.86 -9.65 2.20
N ASP A 267 29.94 -8.80 2.67
CA ASP A 267 29.06 -9.14 3.79
C ASP A 267 28.06 -10.24 3.37
N ARG A 268 28.26 -11.43 3.97
CA ARG A 268 27.44 -12.60 3.71
C ARG A 268 25.98 -12.41 4.16
N ARG A 269 25.73 -11.72 5.28
CA ARG A 269 24.39 -11.54 5.81
C ARG A 269 23.60 -10.54 4.98
N ALA A 270 24.24 -9.46 4.51
CA ALA A 270 23.62 -8.54 3.57
C ALA A 270 23.26 -9.24 2.25
N ARG A 271 24.16 -10.09 1.71
CA ARG A 271 23.86 -10.92 0.53
C ARG A 271 22.66 -11.84 0.77
N LEU A 272 22.64 -12.54 1.92
CA LEU A 272 21.53 -13.42 2.30
C LEU A 272 20.20 -12.65 2.39
N ALA A 273 20.21 -11.44 2.95
CA ALA A 273 19.00 -10.61 3.03
C ALA A 273 18.43 -10.27 1.65
N LEU A 274 19.29 -9.89 0.68
CA LEU A 274 18.89 -9.65 -0.71
C LEU A 274 18.33 -10.93 -1.36
N ASP A 275 18.99 -12.06 -1.16
CA ASP A 275 18.58 -13.34 -1.77
C ASP A 275 17.24 -13.83 -1.19
N VAL A 276 17.00 -13.67 0.11
CA VAL A 276 15.73 -14.00 0.77
C VAL A 276 14.61 -13.11 0.24
N PHE A 277 14.84 -11.80 0.08
CA PHE A 277 13.88 -10.88 -0.50
C PHE A 277 13.49 -11.29 -1.93
N VAL A 278 14.47 -11.48 -2.81
CA VAL A 278 14.26 -11.89 -4.19
C VAL A 278 13.50 -13.22 -4.26
N ARG A 279 13.89 -14.19 -3.40
CA ARG A 279 13.21 -15.49 -3.34
C ARG A 279 11.73 -15.35 -2.95
N ALA A 280 11.42 -14.52 -1.96
CA ALA A 280 10.03 -14.27 -1.53
C ALA A 280 9.20 -13.63 -2.64
N VAL A 281 9.73 -12.60 -3.33
CA VAL A 281 9.07 -11.97 -4.48
C VAL A 281 8.77 -13.01 -5.57
N ARG A 282 9.76 -13.83 -5.93
CA ARG A 282 9.62 -14.87 -6.95
C ARG A 282 8.62 -15.95 -6.57
N HIS A 283 8.53 -16.30 -5.27
CA HIS A 283 7.57 -17.26 -4.76
C HIS A 283 6.13 -16.80 -5.03
N TYR A 284 5.80 -15.54 -4.70
CA TYR A 284 4.49 -14.97 -4.96
C TYR A 284 4.20 -14.79 -6.45
N ILE A 285 5.19 -14.38 -7.26
CA ILE A 285 5.02 -14.33 -8.72
C ILE A 285 4.66 -15.72 -9.26
N GLY A 286 5.34 -16.78 -8.81
CA GLY A 286 5.06 -18.15 -9.24
C GLY A 286 3.66 -18.62 -8.86
N ALA A 287 3.21 -18.37 -7.63
CA ALA A 287 1.85 -18.68 -7.20
C ALA A 287 0.81 -17.93 -8.05
N PHE A 288 0.99 -16.63 -8.22
CA PHE A 288 0.04 -15.78 -8.94
C PHE A 288 0.01 -16.02 -10.45
N LEU A 289 1.09 -16.54 -11.05
CA LEU A 289 1.06 -17.05 -12.42
C LEU A 289 0.08 -18.20 -12.58
N VAL A 290 -0.02 -19.07 -11.57
CA VAL A 290 -0.96 -20.20 -11.56
C VAL A 290 -2.39 -19.69 -11.36
N ASP A 291 -2.62 -18.80 -10.38
CA ASP A 291 -3.96 -18.25 -10.09
C ASP A 291 -4.55 -17.48 -11.28
N LEU A 292 -3.69 -16.77 -12.02
CA LEU A 292 -4.08 -16.02 -13.21
C LEU A 292 -4.20 -16.91 -14.47
N GLY A 293 -3.61 -18.10 -14.48
CA GLY A 293 -3.52 -18.96 -15.67
C GLY A 293 -2.64 -18.35 -16.77
N GLY A 294 -1.58 -17.63 -16.39
CA GLY A 294 -0.64 -16.96 -17.26
C GLY A 294 -0.48 -15.47 -16.94
N LEU A 295 0.21 -14.71 -17.80
CA LEU A 295 0.54 -13.32 -17.54
C LEU A 295 0.52 -12.49 -18.82
N ASP A 296 -0.06 -11.30 -18.78
CA ASP A 296 0.00 -10.28 -19.83
C ASP A 296 0.91 -9.11 -19.40
N ALA A 297 0.93 -8.76 -18.10
CA ALA A 297 1.74 -7.67 -17.56
C ALA A 297 2.36 -8.02 -16.20
N LEU A 298 3.64 -7.66 -16.01
CA LEU A 298 4.34 -7.60 -14.73
C LEU A 298 4.74 -6.15 -14.48
N THR A 299 4.39 -5.58 -13.32
CA THR A 299 4.77 -4.21 -13.00
C THR A 299 5.59 -4.12 -11.72
N PHE A 300 6.55 -3.21 -11.70
CA PHE A 300 7.36 -2.86 -10.54
C PHE A 300 7.09 -1.41 -10.16
N SER A 301 6.67 -1.17 -8.92
CA SER A 301 6.43 0.16 -8.34
C SER A 301 7.00 0.25 -6.92
N GLY A 302 6.91 1.42 -6.32
CA GLY A 302 7.50 1.68 -5.01
C GLY A 302 9.02 1.90 -5.08
N GLY A 303 9.60 2.43 -4.01
CA GLY A 303 11.00 2.92 -4.05
C GLY A 303 12.03 1.91 -4.51
N ILE A 304 11.90 0.63 -4.16
CA ILE A 304 12.77 -0.46 -4.64
C ILE A 304 12.40 -0.82 -6.08
N GLY A 305 11.09 -1.04 -6.33
CA GLY A 305 10.60 -1.43 -7.66
C GLY A 305 10.95 -0.42 -8.75
N GLU A 306 10.90 0.87 -8.44
CA GLU A 306 11.20 1.96 -9.37
C GLU A 306 12.70 2.17 -9.56
N ASN A 307 13.53 2.02 -8.52
CA ASN A 307 14.91 2.49 -8.56
C ASN A 307 15.98 1.39 -8.49
N ASP A 308 15.62 0.12 -8.20
CA ASP A 308 16.59 -0.97 -8.07
C ASP A 308 16.57 -1.93 -9.26
N ALA A 309 17.32 -1.59 -10.28
CA ALA A 309 17.45 -2.42 -11.48
C ALA A 309 18.06 -3.81 -11.19
N ALA A 310 18.91 -3.93 -10.17
CA ALA A 310 19.52 -5.21 -9.79
C ALA A 310 18.49 -6.15 -9.17
N ILE A 311 17.62 -5.67 -8.30
CA ILE A 311 16.51 -6.44 -7.73
C ILE A 311 15.54 -6.86 -8.84
N ARG A 312 15.11 -5.94 -9.73
CA ARG A 312 14.23 -6.30 -10.86
C ARG A 312 14.84 -7.40 -11.74
N ALA A 313 16.13 -7.29 -12.05
CA ALA A 313 16.85 -8.31 -12.83
C ALA A 313 16.94 -9.65 -12.10
N ALA A 314 17.22 -9.64 -10.79
CA ALA A 314 17.29 -10.85 -9.98
C ALA A 314 15.91 -11.55 -9.86
N VAL A 315 14.84 -10.77 -9.74
CA VAL A 315 13.46 -11.27 -9.71
C VAL A 315 13.08 -11.92 -11.04
N CYS A 316 13.41 -11.29 -12.17
CA CYS A 316 13.03 -11.79 -13.49
C CYS A 316 13.92 -12.94 -14.00
N ARG A 317 15.09 -13.18 -13.43
CA ARG A 317 16.02 -14.22 -13.87
C ARG A 317 15.38 -15.61 -13.86
N GLY A 318 15.41 -16.32 -15.00
CA GLY A 318 14.87 -17.67 -15.15
C GLY A 318 13.33 -17.71 -15.17
N LEU A 319 12.67 -16.58 -15.47
CA LEU A 319 11.24 -16.53 -15.73
C LEU A 319 10.90 -16.55 -17.22
N GLU A 320 11.90 -16.66 -18.10
CA GLU A 320 11.75 -16.72 -19.55
C GLU A 320 10.81 -17.86 -20.02
N PRO A 321 10.87 -19.09 -19.42
CA PRO A 321 9.93 -20.16 -19.76
C PRO A 321 8.46 -19.83 -19.48
N PHE A 322 8.20 -18.86 -18.59
CA PHE A 322 6.85 -18.37 -18.27
C PHE A 322 6.45 -17.13 -19.09
N GLY A 323 7.24 -16.80 -20.13
CA GLY A 323 6.95 -15.66 -21.00
C GLY A 323 7.35 -14.30 -20.44
N ILE A 324 8.18 -14.24 -19.41
CA ILE A 324 8.64 -13.01 -18.76
C ILE A 324 10.12 -12.81 -19.11
N GLN A 325 10.41 -11.97 -20.12
CA GLN A 325 11.76 -11.73 -20.62
C GLN A 325 12.15 -10.28 -20.41
N LEU A 326 13.15 -10.05 -19.55
CA LEU A 326 13.66 -8.72 -19.24
C LEU A 326 14.63 -8.25 -20.32
N ASP A 327 14.53 -6.98 -20.73
CA ASP A 327 15.57 -6.27 -21.46
C ASP A 327 16.54 -5.63 -20.45
N GLY A 328 17.77 -6.13 -20.40
CA GLY A 328 18.76 -5.67 -19.43
C GLY A 328 19.17 -4.20 -19.63
N ALA A 329 19.24 -3.72 -20.87
CA ALA A 329 19.59 -2.34 -21.16
C ALA A 329 18.44 -1.38 -20.79
N ALA A 330 17.21 -1.72 -21.18
CA ALA A 330 16.02 -0.95 -20.81
C ALA A 330 15.82 -0.94 -19.28
N ASN A 331 16.05 -2.06 -18.59
CA ASN A 331 15.96 -2.13 -17.14
C ASN A 331 16.96 -1.22 -16.42
N LEU A 332 18.21 -1.15 -16.90
CA LEU A 332 19.23 -0.25 -16.34
C LEU A 332 18.92 1.22 -16.61
N ALA A 333 18.33 1.54 -17.75
CA ALA A 333 17.98 2.90 -18.15
C ALA A 333 16.67 3.42 -17.52
N ALA A 334 15.86 2.56 -16.90
CA ALA A 334 14.57 2.94 -16.33
C ALA A 334 14.74 3.71 -15.02
N HIS A 335 14.41 5.02 -15.04
CA HIS A 335 14.41 5.93 -13.89
C HIS A 335 13.04 6.55 -13.61
N ALA A 336 12.02 6.15 -14.36
CA ALA A 336 10.63 6.59 -14.27
C ALA A 336 9.73 5.54 -14.92
N GLU A 337 8.53 5.92 -15.31
CA GLU A 337 7.67 5.05 -16.10
C GLU A 337 8.36 4.58 -17.39
N GLY A 338 8.39 3.25 -17.60
CA GLY A 338 8.99 2.70 -18.78
C GLY A 338 8.80 1.20 -18.95
N ARG A 339 8.75 0.75 -20.21
CA ARG A 339 8.78 -0.66 -20.55
C ARG A 339 10.20 -1.18 -20.43
N ILE A 340 10.36 -2.30 -19.71
CA ILE A 340 11.65 -2.97 -19.48
C ILE A 340 11.64 -4.44 -19.92
N SER A 341 10.60 -4.89 -20.62
CA SER A 341 10.57 -6.22 -21.23
C SER A 341 11.26 -6.22 -22.59
N ALA A 342 11.89 -7.34 -22.94
CA ALA A 342 12.38 -7.60 -24.30
C ALA A 342 11.23 -7.50 -25.32
N ALA A 343 11.55 -7.14 -26.57
CA ALA A 343 10.55 -6.99 -27.62
C ALA A 343 9.76 -8.30 -27.88
N ALA A 344 10.43 -9.44 -27.75
CA ALA A 344 9.84 -10.77 -27.94
C ALA A 344 9.15 -11.33 -26.69
N SER A 345 9.11 -10.59 -25.57
CA SER A 345 8.49 -11.06 -24.33
C SER A 345 6.97 -11.12 -24.49
N PRO A 346 6.33 -12.29 -24.29
CA PRO A 346 4.87 -12.42 -24.28
C PRO A 346 4.21 -11.55 -23.23
N ALA A 347 4.72 -11.56 -22.00
CA ALA A 347 4.29 -10.66 -20.94
C ALA A 347 5.11 -9.36 -21.00
N VAL A 348 4.44 -8.22 -20.94
CA VAL A 348 5.12 -6.92 -20.89
C VAL A 348 5.55 -6.63 -19.46
N ILE A 349 6.77 -6.10 -19.28
CA ILE A 349 7.28 -5.69 -17.97
C ILE A 349 7.40 -4.16 -17.95
N TYR A 350 6.80 -3.53 -16.95
CA TYR A 350 6.89 -2.08 -16.75
C TYR A 350 7.48 -1.71 -15.38
N VAL A 351 8.18 -0.61 -15.34
CA VAL A 351 8.38 0.20 -14.14
C VAL A 351 7.29 1.27 -14.16
N LEU A 352 6.53 1.40 -13.06
CA LEU A 352 5.45 2.38 -12.95
C LEU A 352 5.59 3.14 -11.62
N PRO A 353 5.34 4.46 -11.58
CA PRO A 353 5.27 5.19 -10.32
C PRO A 353 4.13 4.67 -9.44
N ALA A 354 4.38 4.61 -8.14
CA ALA A 354 3.33 4.34 -7.15
C ALA A 354 2.47 5.60 -6.95
N ASP A 355 1.51 5.86 -7.85
CA ASP A 355 0.68 7.08 -7.85
C ASP A 355 -0.57 6.93 -6.98
N GLU A 356 -0.35 6.60 -5.70
CA GLU A 356 -1.40 6.31 -4.71
C GLU A 356 -2.28 7.53 -4.45
N GLU A 357 -1.67 8.72 -4.36
CA GLU A 357 -2.40 9.94 -4.00
C GLU A 357 -3.45 10.32 -5.05
N ARG A 358 -3.19 10.06 -6.34
CA ARG A 358 -4.18 10.28 -7.41
C ARG A 358 -5.39 9.35 -7.25
N ILE A 359 -5.17 8.10 -6.89
CA ILE A 359 -6.26 7.13 -6.63
C ILE A 359 -7.11 7.59 -5.44
N VAL A 360 -6.46 8.03 -4.36
CA VAL A 360 -7.15 8.56 -3.17
C VAL A 360 -7.98 9.81 -3.51
N ALA A 361 -7.41 10.74 -4.28
CA ALA A 361 -8.12 11.95 -4.71
C ALA A 361 -9.36 11.62 -5.55
N ARG A 362 -9.23 10.72 -6.53
CA ARG A 362 -10.33 10.29 -7.39
C ARG A 362 -11.43 9.55 -6.62
N ALA A 363 -11.04 8.67 -5.71
CA ALA A 363 -11.98 7.95 -4.86
C ALA A 363 -12.80 8.91 -3.98
N ALA A 364 -12.14 9.89 -3.36
CA ALA A 364 -12.81 10.91 -2.55
C ALA A 364 -13.73 11.80 -3.38
N ALA A 365 -13.30 12.24 -4.57
CA ALA A 365 -14.13 13.05 -5.46
C ALA A 365 -15.39 12.30 -5.92
N SER A 366 -15.23 11.04 -6.32
CA SER A 366 -16.36 10.19 -6.71
C SER A 366 -17.32 9.94 -5.54
N PHE A 367 -16.80 9.65 -4.35
CA PHE A 367 -17.61 9.45 -3.16
C PHE A 367 -18.44 10.70 -2.85
N LEU A 368 -17.84 11.89 -2.84
CA LEU A 368 -18.54 13.15 -2.58
C LEU A 368 -19.60 13.45 -3.64
N SER A 369 -19.30 13.23 -4.93
CA SER A 369 -20.25 13.44 -6.00
C SER A 369 -21.50 12.56 -5.83
N ASN A 370 -21.31 11.30 -5.44
CA ASN A 370 -22.42 10.36 -5.16
C ASN A 370 -23.24 10.81 -3.93
N CYS A 371 -22.59 11.34 -2.89
CA CYS A 371 -23.27 11.87 -1.71
C CYS A 371 -24.10 13.11 -2.04
N PHE A 372 -23.61 14.02 -2.88
CA PHE A 372 -24.35 15.21 -3.28
C PHE A 372 -25.58 14.86 -4.13
N THR A 373 -25.48 13.87 -5.02
CA THR A 373 -26.65 13.41 -5.81
C THR A 373 -27.68 12.71 -4.94
N ALA A 374 -27.28 11.92 -3.94
CA ALA A 374 -28.19 11.31 -2.96
C ALA A 374 -28.82 12.33 -2.01
N GLY A 375 -28.07 13.38 -1.62
CA GLY A 375 -28.55 14.46 -0.73
C GLY A 375 -29.63 15.35 -1.35
N GLN A 376 -29.69 15.46 -2.69
CA GLN A 376 -30.81 16.13 -3.39
C GLN A 376 -32.13 15.38 -3.23
N SER A 377 -32.13 14.13 -2.77
CA SER A 377 -33.31 13.33 -2.43
C SER A 377 -33.72 13.42 -0.94
N GLY A 378 -33.14 14.34 -0.15
CA GLY A 378 -33.60 14.66 1.23
C GLY A 378 -32.81 13.98 2.36
N ALA A 379 -31.78 13.18 2.08
CA ALA A 379 -30.88 12.60 3.10
C ALA A 379 -29.59 13.43 3.16
N GLY A 380 -29.25 13.98 4.35
CA GLY A 380 -28.00 14.73 4.55
C GLY A 380 -26.74 13.84 4.34
N LEU A 381 -25.56 14.46 4.35
CA LEU A 381 -24.23 13.81 4.15
C LEU A 381 -24.00 12.57 5.04
N GLN A 382 -24.72 12.43 6.17
CA GLN A 382 -24.66 11.28 7.08
C GLN A 382 -25.31 9.99 6.51
N ALA A 383 -26.12 10.09 5.46
CA ALA A 383 -26.82 8.97 4.83
C ALA A 383 -26.15 8.48 3.52
N CYS A 384 -24.87 8.79 3.33
CA CYS A 384 -24.15 8.35 2.14
C CYS A 384 -23.97 6.83 2.13
N PRO A 385 -24.44 6.11 1.10
CA PRO A 385 -24.20 4.68 1.01
C PRO A 385 -22.70 4.41 0.92
N VAL A 386 -22.22 3.45 1.72
CA VAL A 386 -20.87 2.91 1.58
C VAL A 386 -20.75 2.32 0.19
N ASN A 387 -19.93 2.90 -0.66
CA ASN A 387 -19.73 2.40 -2.02
C ASN A 387 -18.76 1.21 -1.96
N SER A 388 -19.29 0.00 -1.73
CA SER A 388 -18.52 -1.25 -1.73
C SER A 388 -18.17 -1.73 -3.13
N SER A 389 -18.77 -1.14 -4.17
CA SER A 389 -18.48 -1.50 -5.57
C SER A 389 -17.56 -0.45 -6.19
N LEU A 390 -16.30 -0.78 -6.35
CA LEU A 390 -15.32 -0.06 -7.19
C LEU A 390 -15.55 -0.30 -8.70
N GLY A 391 -16.77 -0.70 -9.08
CA GLY A 391 -17.22 -0.84 -10.44
C GLY A 391 -17.51 0.53 -11.08
N ASP A 392 -16.95 0.75 -12.25
CA ASP A 392 -17.18 1.85 -13.18
C ASP A 392 -16.85 3.28 -12.70
N LEU A 393 -15.57 3.58 -12.66
CA LEU A 393 -15.08 4.93 -12.95
C LEU A 393 -14.66 4.96 -14.44
N SER A 394 -15.65 4.88 -15.34
CA SER A 394 -15.46 5.19 -16.75
C SER A 394 -15.41 6.72 -16.93
N TYR A 395 -14.26 7.24 -17.28
CA TYR A 395 -14.05 8.47 -18.01
C TYR A 395 -13.15 8.18 -19.20
#